data_a2c6c3897a3b378c2e3142215605474c
#
_entry.id   a2c6c3897a3b378c2e3142215605474c
#
_cell.length_a   1.000
_cell.length_b   1.000
_cell.length_c   1.000
_cell.angle_alpha   90.00
_cell.angle_beta   90.00
_cell.angle_gamma   90.00
#
_symmetry.space_group_name_H-M   'P 1'
#
loop_
_entity.id
_entity.type
_entity.pdbx_description
1 polymer ?
#
loop_
_entity_poly.entity_id
_entity_poly.type
_entity_poly.pdbx_seq_one_letter_code
_entity_poly.pdbx_strand_id
1 'polypeptide(L)'
;MPQFNQDTPVKFGLIGFGAWGKHHADAIHKCSDAQLVSIAARSESSLAAARAAYPHARIYRDYQELIAAGGVDCIDVVVPSYLHLEIGEAVLSAGTHLLLEKPMGTSLTQCDRLIELAKQRQCQLAVGHELRLSSLWGLAKQMIDDGFIGQPLYALVELSRNPYRQGADGWRYDIERVGNWILEEPIHFFDLARWYLAASGDPVSVFASANSSQAGHPELQDNFSAILKFSGGAYAVVTQTLCAFEHHQTMKVTGTKGALWASWSGAQDRTRHPTFSLRAFDGQKVETVRIDKMTGELFELEDQIQRMCQALRDGVPLHCTAEDGRWSVAMCLAAQASVDTGQPVNLT
;
A
#
# COMPACT_ATOMS: atom_id res chain seq x y z
N MET A 1 -4.33 24.03 13.03
CA MET A 1 -4.04 23.60 11.65
C MET A 1 -4.28 24.78 10.73
N PRO A 2 -3.45 25.04 9.70
CA PRO A 2 -3.83 26.01 8.69
C PRO A 2 -5.15 25.57 8.09
N GLN A 3 -6.13 26.49 8.03
CA GLN A 3 -7.39 26.23 7.34
C GLN A 3 -7.09 26.18 5.84
N PHE A 4 -7.18 24.97 5.26
CA PHE A 4 -7.11 24.84 3.82
C PHE A 4 -8.30 25.56 3.19
N ASN A 5 -8.04 26.46 2.24
CA ASN A 5 -9.12 27.08 1.48
C ASN A 5 -9.69 26.03 0.53
N GLN A 6 -11.00 25.79 0.61
CA GLN A 6 -11.70 24.77 -0.21
C GLN A 6 -11.55 25.01 -1.73
N ASP A 7 -11.30 26.25 -2.15
CA ASP A 7 -11.18 26.64 -3.56
C ASP A 7 -9.75 26.53 -4.12
N THR A 8 -8.74 26.19 -3.29
CA THR A 8 -7.35 26.09 -3.75
C THR A 8 -6.88 24.65 -3.77
N PRO A 9 -6.20 24.19 -4.86
CA PRO A 9 -5.61 22.87 -4.91
C PRO A 9 -4.57 22.66 -3.80
N VAL A 10 -4.53 21.45 -3.24
CA VAL A 10 -3.49 21.03 -2.29
C VAL A 10 -2.17 20.94 -3.05
N LYS A 11 -1.14 21.60 -2.56
CA LYS A 11 0.19 21.65 -3.20
C LYS A 11 1.01 20.44 -2.78
N PHE A 12 1.34 19.60 -3.75
CA PHE A 12 2.16 18.42 -3.54
C PHE A 12 3.62 18.65 -3.96
N GLY A 13 4.53 18.18 -3.10
CA GLY A 13 5.89 17.82 -3.47
C GLY A 13 5.97 16.32 -3.70
N LEU A 14 6.78 15.87 -4.66
CA LEU A 14 7.05 14.45 -4.90
C LEU A 14 8.54 14.18 -4.66
N ILE A 15 8.86 13.23 -3.79
CA ILE A 15 10.21 12.74 -3.59
C ILE A 15 10.33 11.32 -4.15
N GLY A 16 11.14 11.18 -5.20
CA GLY A 16 11.30 9.96 -5.97
C GLY A 16 10.56 9.98 -7.30
N PHE A 17 11.30 10.07 -8.41
CA PHE A 17 10.77 10.09 -9.78
C PHE A 17 11.31 8.89 -10.57
N GLY A 18 11.24 7.71 -9.93
CA GLY A 18 11.51 6.41 -10.53
C GLY A 18 10.30 5.89 -11.33
N ALA A 19 10.30 4.58 -11.64
CA ALA A 19 9.21 3.96 -12.41
C ALA A 19 7.84 4.15 -11.75
N TRP A 20 7.76 3.99 -10.40
CA TRP A 20 6.51 4.18 -9.66
C TRP A 20 6.19 5.65 -9.42
N GLY A 21 7.18 6.47 -9.07
CA GLY A 21 6.99 7.90 -8.84
C GLY A 21 6.46 8.67 -10.05
N LYS A 22 6.71 8.21 -11.27
CA LYS A 22 6.10 8.78 -12.48
C LYS A 22 4.59 8.61 -12.50
N HIS A 23 4.08 7.47 -12.04
CA HIS A 23 2.63 7.23 -11.94
C HIS A 23 1.99 8.08 -10.84
N HIS A 24 2.69 8.29 -9.70
CA HIS A 24 2.26 9.22 -8.67
C HIS A 24 2.22 10.67 -9.18
N ALA A 25 3.26 11.11 -9.89
CA ALA A 25 3.27 12.43 -10.51
C ALA A 25 2.09 12.63 -11.48
N ASP A 26 1.80 11.62 -12.30
CA ASP A 26 0.64 11.63 -13.20
C ASP A 26 -0.68 11.69 -12.43
N ALA A 27 -0.82 10.94 -11.35
CA ALA A 27 -2.01 10.95 -10.50
C ALA A 27 -2.22 12.32 -9.84
N ILE A 28 -1.16 12.93 -9.30
CA ILE A 28 -1.22 14.28 -8.72
C ILE A 28 -1.61 15.29 -9.80
N HIS A 29 -1.02 15.19 -11.00
CA HIS A 29 -1.29 16.13 -12.10
C HIS A 29 -2.72 16.05 -12.64
N LYS A 30 -3.32 14.86 -12.63
CA LYS A 30 -4.70 14.63 -13.10
C LYS A 30 -5.76 14.99 -12.07
N CYS A 31 -5.41 14.95 -10.79
CA CYS A 31 -6.35 15.27 -9.72
C CYS A 31 -6.63 16.79 -9.71
N SER A 32 -7.89 17.18 -9.94
CA SER A 32 -8.30 18.60 -9.94
C SER A 32 -8.09 19.30 -8.61
N ASP A 33 -8.06 18.54 -7.52
CA ASP A 33 -7.88 19.03 -6.16
C ASP A 33 -6.42 19.11 -5.71
N ALA A 34 -5.49 18.67 -6.57
CA ALA A 34 -4.06 18.64 -6.29
C ALA A 34 -3.28 19.47 -7.30
N GLN A 35 -2.12 19.97 -6.87
CA GLN A 35 -1.16 20.66 -7.73
C GLN A 35 0.26 20.14 -7.46
N LEU A 36 0.90 19.52 -8.45
CA LEU A 36 2.31 19.12 -8.36
C LEU A 36 3.21 20.36 -8.53
N VAL A 37 3.81 20.83 -7.45
CA VAL A 37 4.61 22.08 -7.46
C VAL A 37 6.11 21.83 -7.38
N SER A 38 6.55 20.67 -6.92
CA SER A 38 7.98 20.34 -6.82
C SER A 38 8.23 18.84 -6.93
N ILE A 39 9.38 18.45 -7.49
CA ILE A 39 9.82 17.06 -7.62
C ILE A 39 11.29 17.00 -7.21
N ALA A 40 11.65 16.02 -6.37
CA ALA A 40 13.03 15.68 -6.08
C ALA A 40 13.37 14.29 -6.66
N ALA A 41 14.51 14.20 -7.35
CA ALA A 41 15.00 12.94 -7.93
C ALA A 41 16.54 12.93 -7.96
N ARG A 42 17.13 11.73 -7.72
CA ARG A 42 18.59 11.62 -7.58
C ARG A 42 19.34 11.45 -8.91
N SER A 43 18.77 10.70 -9.86
CA SER A 43 19.45 10.39 -11.13
C SER A 43 19.23 11.48 -12.18
N GLU A 44 20.24 11.76 -13.00
CA GLU A 44 20.14 12.74 -14.11
C GLU A 44 19.01 12.39 -15.08
N SER A 45 18.82 11.09 -15.37
CA SER A 45 17.74 10.64 -16.25
C SER A 45 16.36 10.94 -15.67
N SER A 46 16.15 10.74 -14.36
CA SER A 46 14.91 11.09 -13.69
C SER A 46 14.69 12.60 -13.63
N LEU A 47 15.75 13.40 -13.37
CA LEU A 47 15.67 14.85 -13.36
C LEU A 47 15.31 15.42 -14.74
N ALA A 48 15.94 14.92 -15.80
CA ALA A 48 15.63 15.32 -17.17
C ALA A 48 14.20 14.96 -17.56
N ALA A 49 13.75 13.74 -17.21
CA ALA A 49 12.39 13.29 -17.45
C ALA A 49 11.36 14.13 -16.68
N ALA A 50 11.64 14.48 -15.43
CA ALA A 50 10.74 15.32 -14.61
C ALA A 50 10.61 16.74 -15.20
N ARG A 51 11.73 17.37 -15.61
CA ARG A 51 11.70 18.69 -16.27
C ARG A 51 10.90 18.69 -17.56
N ALA A 52 11.03 17.62 -18.36
CA ALA A 52 10.30 17.50 -19.63
C ALA A 52 8.80 17.28 -19.42
N ALA A 53 8.42 16.45 -18.44
CA ALA A 53 7.02 16.11 -18.20
C ALA A 53 6.27 17.18 -17.38
N TYR A 54 6.94 17.85 -16.45
CA TYR A 54 6.33 18.83 -15.53
C TYR A 54 7.10 20.16 -15.52
N PRO A 55 7.10 20.93 -16.61
CA PRO A 55 7.92 22.15 -16.74
C PRO A 55 7.55 23.25 -15.75
N HIS A 56 6.37 23.17 -15.12
CA HIS A 56 5.92 24.13 -14.12
C HIS A 56 6.33 23.76 -12.69
N ALA A 57 6.77 22.50 -12.46
CA ALA A 57 7.25 22.06 -11.16
C ALA A 57 8.72 22.46 -10.95
N ARG A 58 9.05 22.83 -9.72
CA ARG A 58 10.45 23.04 -9.33
C ARG A 58 11.13 21.68 -9.17
N ILE A 59 12.29 21.52 -9.80
CA ILE A 59 13.01 20.23 -9.82
C ILE A 59 14.27 20.34 -8.98
N TYR A 60 14.39 19.44 -8.02
CA TYR A 60 15.50 19.37 -7.08
C TYR A 60 16.28 18.06 -7.24
N ARG A 61 17.58 18.12 -7.01
CA ARG A 61 18.43 16.91 -6.96
C ARG A 61 18.39 16.23 -5.59
N ASP A 62 18.23 17.05 -4.56
CA ASP A 62 18.18 16.63 -3.17
C ASP A 62 16.79 16.87 -2.57
N TYR A 63 16.25 15.86 -1.87
CA TYR A 63 14.97 15.98 -1.19
C TYR A 63 15.01 17.02 -0.05
N GLN A 64 16.17 17.21 0.58
CA GLN A 64 16.36 18.21 1.64
C GLN A 64 16.18 19.64 1.09
N GLU A 65 16.67 19.91 -0.13
CA GLU A 65 16.46 21.18 -0.82
C GLU A 65 14.97 21.43 -1.10
N LEU A 66 14.22 20.39 -1.53
CA LEU A 66 12.78 20.48 -1.75
C LEU A 66 12.06 20.82 -0.45
N ILE A 67 12.36 20.11 0.64
CA ILE A 67 11.75 20.35 1.96
C ILE A 67 12.08 21.77 2.45
N ALA A 68 13.34 22.19 2.38
CA ALA A 68 13.79 23.51 2.81
C ALA A 68 13.17 24.66 1.99
N ALA A 69 12.93 24.44 0.69
CA ALA A 69 12.28 25.43 -0.17
C ALA A 69 10.81 25.66 0.20
N GLY A 70 10.16 24.72 0.86
CA GLY A 70 8.78 24.84 1.32
C GLY A 70 7.77 25.11 0.20
N GLY A 71 6.61 25.66 0.58
CA GLY A 71 5.53 25.99 -0.35
C GLY A 71 4.77 24.76 -0.87
N VAL A 72 4.80 23.67 -0.11
CA VAL A 72 4.05 22.44 -0.29
C VAL A 72 3.21 22.17 0.96
N ASP A 73 2.02 21.61 0.76
CA ASP A 73 1.11 21.24 1.84
C ASP A 73 1.32 19.77 2.23
N CYS A 74 1.59 18.93 1.23
CA CYS A 74 1.85 17.50 1.40
C CYS A 74 3.04 17.07 0.55
N ILE A 75 3.84 16.16 1.06
CA ILE A 75 4.89 15.50 0.29
C ILE A 75 4.51 14.04 0.11
N ASP A 76 4.54 13.59 -1.14
CA ASP A 76 4.37 12.20 -1.54
C ASP A 76 5.76 11.57 -1.69
N VAL A 77 6.06 10.53 -0.90
CA VAL A 77 7.39 9.89 -0.84
C VAL A 77 7.34 8.53 -1.48
N VAL A 78 7.98 8.40 -2.65
CA VAL A 78 7.96 7.23 -3.52
C VAL A 78 9.39 6.78 -3.82
N VAL A 79 10.04 6.27 -2.81
CA VAL A 79 11.45 5.84 -2.84
C VAL A 79 11.59 4.38 -2.37
N PRO A 80 12.76 3.73 -2.49
CA PRO A 80 12.99 2.43 -1.88
C PRO A 80 12.76 2.42 -0.36
N SER A 81 12.22 1.31 0.15
CA SER A 81 11.71 1.17 1.53
C SER A 81 12.71 1.55 2.62
N TYR A 82 14.00 1.25 2.41
CA TYR A 82 15.05 1.57 3.38
C TYR A 82 15.29 3.08 3.60
N LEU A 83 14.77 3.93 2.70
CA LEU A 83 14.85 5.40 2.81
C LEU A 83 13.60 6.01 3.46
N HIS A 84 12.56 5.23 3.73
CA HIS A 84 11.28 5.74 4.19
C HIS A 84 11.38 6.45 5.54
N LEU A 85 12.13 5.89 6.51
CA LEU A 85 12.32 6.52 7.82
C LEU A 85 13.04 7.87 7.67
N GLU A 86 14.21 7.90 7.05
CA GLU A 86 15.03 9.10 6.92
C GLU A 86 14.26 10.25 6.28
N ILE A 87 13.64 9.98 5.12
CA ILE A 87 12.90 11.01 4.38
C ILE A 87 11.59 11.37 5.07
N GLY A 88 10.85 10.39 5.60
CA GLY A 88 9.63 10.62 6.35
C GLY A 88 9.85 11.49 7.60
N GLU A 89 10.93 11.22 8.36
CA GLU A 89 11.32 12.07 9.49
C GLU A 89 11.64 13.50 9.06
N ALA A 90 12.35 13.68 7.96
CA ALA A 90 12.69 15.01 7.45
C ALA A 90 11.43 15.81 7.06
N VAL A 91 10.49 15.17 6.34
CA VAL A 91 9.20 15.76 5.94
C VAL A 91 8.36 16.15 7.15
N LEU A 92 8.14 15.21 8.08
CA LEU A 92 7.32 15.42 9.27
C LEU A 92 7.96 16.46 10.21
N SER A 93 9.31 16.46 10.36
CA SER A 93 10.03 17.44 11.17
C SER A 93 9.86 18.87 10.64
N ALA A 94 9.72 19.03 9.33
CA ALA A 94 9.41 20.32 8.70
C ALA A 94 7.93 20.76 8.89
N GLY A 95 7.09 19.94 9.51
CA GLY A 95 5.66 20.24 9.73
C GLY A 95 4.81 20.04 8.47
N THR A 96 5.26 19.24 7.51
CA THR A 96 4.58 18.99 6.24
C THR A 96 3.82 17.65 6.33
N HIS A 97 2.60 17.58 5.78
CA HIS A 97 1.83 16.35 5.70
C HIS A 97 2.52 15.33 4.78
N LEU A 98 2.36 14.04 5.05
CA LEU A 98 3.08 12.97 4.38
C LEU A 98 2.13 11.91 3.82
N LEU A 99 2.26 11.65 2.53
CA LEU A 99 1.82 10.40 1.90
C LEU A 99 3.07 9.57 1.66
N LEU A 100 3.15 8.39 2.28
CA LEU A 100 4.35 7.54 2.26
C LEU A 100 4.02 6.20 1.61
N GLU A 101 4.78 5.81 0.59
CA GLU A 101 4.65 4.49 -0.01
C GLU A 101 4.86 3.35 1.00
N LYS A 102 4.22 2.23 0.70
CA LYS A 102 4.40 1.00 1.49
C LYS A 102 5.77 0.33 1.16
N PRO A 103 6.32 -0.43 2.11
CA PRO A 103 5.95 -0.51 3.52
C PRO A 103 6.29 0.80 4.25
N MET A 104 5.54 1.16 5.28
CA MET A 104 5.80 2.40 6.03
C MET A 104 7.22 2.45 6.62
N GLY A 105 7.77 1.30 6.95
CA GLY A 105 9.14 1.11 7.42
C GLY A 105 9.54 -0.36 7.33
N THR A 106 10.82 -0.66 7.56
CA THR A 106 11.35 -2.03 7.56
C THR A 106 11.41 -2.65 8.97
N SER A 107 11.00 -1.89 9.99
CA SER A 107 10.88 -2.37 11.39
C SER A 107 9.77 -1.63 12.12
N LEU A 108 9.26 -2.20 13.21
CA LEU A 108 8.24 -1.55 14.06
C LEU A 108 8.75 -0.29 14.70
N THR A 109 10.02 -0.26 15.15
CA THR A 109 10.64 0.94 15.71
C THR A 109 10.62 2.12 14.73
N GLN A 110 10.86 1.86 13.44
CA GLN A 110 10.76 2.90 12.41
C GLN A 110 9.32 3.39 12.24
N CYS A 111 8.36 2.49 12.23
CA CYS A 111 6.94 2.84 12.16
C CYS A 111 6.50 3.67 13.36
N ASP A 112 6.84 3.23 14.57
CA ASP A 112 6.51 3.93 15.82
C ASP A 112 7.10 5.34 15.85
N ARG A 113 8.32 5.49 15.36
CA ARG A 113 8.99 6.80 15.26
C ARG A 113 8.26 7.76 14.32
N LEU A 114 7.83 7.30 13.15
CA LEU A 114 7.06 8.13 12.20
C LEU A 114 5.69 8.51 12.77
N ILE A 115 4.99 7.57 13.42
CA ILE A 115 3.70 7.81 14.06
C ILE A 115 3.83 8.88 15.16
N GLU A 116 4.82 8.72 16.03
CA GLU A 116 5.08 9.67 17.12
C GLU A 116 5.36 11.07 16.58
N LEU A 117 6.23 11.18 15.57
CA LEU A 117 6.60 12.45 14.97
C LEU A 117 5.42 13.13 14.27
N ALA A 118 4.59 12.36 13.52
CA ALA A 118 3.39 12.87 12.91
C ALA A 118 2.42 13.45 13.95
N LYS A 119 2.24 12.77 15.09
CA LYS A 119 1.42 13.24 16.23
C LYS A 119 2.00 14.51 16.85
N GLN A 120 3.31 14.52 17.13
CA GLN A 120 4.00 15.68 17.71
C GLN A 120 3.91 16.93 16.82
N ARG A 121 3.99 16.75 15.51
CA ARG A 121 3.93 17.83 14.51
C ARG A 121 2.52 18.15 14.03
N GLN A 122 1.51 17.41 14.51
CA GLN A 122 0.12 17.53 14.06
C GLN A 122 -0.03 17.38 12.53
N CYS A 123 0.79 16.52 11.92
CA CYS A 123 0.76 16.20 10.51
C CYS A 123 -0.11 14.97 10.25
N GLN A 124 -0.81 14.96 9.12
CA GLN A 124 -1.41 13.73 8.58
C GLN A 124 -0.29 12.87 7.99
N LEU A 125 -0.33 11.58 8.28
CA LEU A 125 0.53 10.56 7.71
C LEU A 125 -0.35 9.44 7.14
N ALA A 126 -0.44 9.37 5.81
CA ALA A 126 -1.11 8.30 5.09
C ALA A 126 -0.08 7.31 4.53
N VAL A 127 -0.43 6.04 4.49
CA VAL A 127 0.41 4.99 3.89
C VAL A 127 -0.19 4.51 2.57
N GLY A 128 0.65 4.29 1.56
CA GLY A 128 0.30 3.93 0.19
C GLY A 128 -0.26 2.52 0.04
N HIS A 129 -1.35 2.19 0.73
CA HIS A 129 -2.15 0.99 0.52
C HIS A 129 -3.32 1.31 -0.42
N GLU A 130 -3.01 1.61 -1.67
CA GLU A 130 -3.96 2.08 -2.69
C GLU A 130 -5.07 1.09 -2.97
N LEU A 131 -4.84 -0.22 -2.78
CA LEU A 131 -5.87 -1.26 -3.01
C LEU A 131 -7.11 -1.07 -2.15
N ARG A 132 -7.04 -0.37 -1.02
CA ARG A 132 -8.21 0.01 -0.21
C ARG A 132 -9.18 0.92 -0.95
N LEU A 133 -8.71 1.65 -1.96
CA LEU A 133 -9.51 2.56 -2.79
C LEU A 133 -10.00 1.92 -4.10
N SER A 134 -9.65 0.66 -4.30
CA SER A 134 -10.01 -0.09 -5.49
C SER A 134 -11.53 -0.26 -5.64
N SER A 135 -12.01 -0.08 -6.86
CA SER A 135 -13.41 -0.36 -7.21
C SER A 135 -13.76 -1.87 -7.11
N LEU A 136 -12.76 -2.75 -6.97
CA LEU A 136 -12.94 -4.17 -6.72
C LEU A 136 -12.77 -4.51 -5.24
N TRP A 137 -11.58 -4.24 -4.68
CA TRP A 137 -11.23 -4.61 -3.30
C TRP A 137 -11.95 -3.72 -2.28
N GLY A 138 -12.05 -2.42 -2.55
CA GLY A 138 -12.79 -1.47 -1.72
C GLY A 138 -14.30 -1.72 -1.76
N LEU A 139 -14.85 -2.08 -2.92
CA LEU A 139 -16.27 -2.45 -3.02
C LEU A 139 -16.58 -3.72 -2.20
N ALA A 140 -15.70 -4.72 -2.25
CA ALA A 140 -15.85 -5.92 -1.41
C ALA A 140 -15.87 -5.55 0.09
N LYS A 141 -14.99 -4.62 0.53
CA LYS A 141 -14.99 -4.12 1.91
C LYS A 141 -16.28 -3.38 2.25
N GLN A 142 -16.76 -2.51 1.36
CA GLN A 142 -18.03 -1.82 1.57
C GLN A 142 -19.17 -2.81 1.77
N MET A 143 -19.26 -3.86 0.93
CA MET A 143 -20.30 -4.90 1.09
C MET A 143 -20.18 -5.65 2.42
N ILE A 144 -18.95 -5.88 2.91
CA ILE A 144 -18.70 -6.47 4.23
C ILE A 144 -19.23 -5.55 5.33
N ASP A 145 -18.90 -4.27 5.27
CA ASP A 145 -19.31 -3.26 6.26
C ASP A 145 -20.82 -3.02 6.28
N ASP A 146 -21.45 -3.11 5.11
CA ASP A 146 -22.91 -3.07 4.96
C ASP A 146 -23.62 -4.34 5.49
N GLY A 147 -22.84 -5.32 5.96
CA GLY A 147 -23.35 -6.55 6.58
C GLY A 147 -23.85 -7.61 5.59
N PHE A 148 -23.50 -7.50 4.30
CA PHE A 148 -23.96 -8.43 3.26
C PHE A 148 -23.61 -9.90 3.58
N ILE A 149 -22.41 -10.17 4.07
CA ILE A 149 -21.98 -11.53 4.44
C ILE A 149 -22.24 -11.88 5.93
N GLY A 150 -22.84 -10.96 6.69
CA GLY A 150 -22.92 -11.04 8.15
C GLY A 150 -21.55 -10.85 8.80
N GLN A 151 -21.27 -11.55 9.91
CA GLN A 151 -19.97 -11.47 10.56
C GLN A 151 -18.91 -12.21 9.74
N PRO A 152 -17.80 -11.57 9.35
CA PRO A 152 -16.70 -12.24 8.66
C PRO A 152 -16.05 -13.33 9.55
N LEU A 153 -15.82 -14.50 8.96
CA LEU A 153 -15.22 -15.65 9.65
C LEU A 153 -13.88 -16.06 9.07
N TYR A 154 -13.71 -15.90 7.77
CA TYR A 154 -12.57 -16.38 7.02
C TYR A 154 -12.26 -15.50 5.82
N ALA A 155 -10.97 -15.26 5.57
CA ALA A 155 -10.49 -14.62 4.35
C ALA A 155 -9.33 -15.42 3.74
N LEU A 156 -9.32 -15.58 2.41
CA LEU A 156 -8.17 -15.97 1.61
C LEU A 156 -7.81 -14.80 0.71
N VAL A 157 -6.57 -14.36 0.74
CA VAL A 157 -6.06 -13.32 -0.17
C VAL A 157 -4.77 -13.83 -0.81
N GLU A 158 -4.70 -13.80 -2.13
CA GLU A 158 -3.65 -14.46 -2.89
C GLU A 158 -3.08 -13.54 -3.97
N LEU A 159 -1.74 -13.56 -4.09
CA LEU A 159 -0.98 -12.99 -5.19
C LEU A 159 -0.21 -14.08 -5.92
N SER A 160 -0.28 -14.05 -7.24
CA SER A 160 0.49 -14.90 -8.13
C SER A 160 1.04 -14.05 -9.27
N ARG A 161 2.36 -14.02 -9.47
CA ARG A 161 2.96 -13.21 -10.55
C ARG A 161 4.35 -13.70 -10.98
N ASN A 162 4.75 -13.30 -12.18
CA ASN A 162 6.09 -13.41 -12.73
C ASN A 162 6.17 -12.56 -14.03
N PRO A 163 7.26 -11.86 -14.33
CA PRO A 163 8.49 -11.81 -13.54
C PRO A 163 8.39 -10.86 -12.35
N TYR A 164 9.23 -11.07 -11.33
CA TYR A 164 9.41 -10.14 -10.24
C TYR A 164 10.49 -9.10 -10.59
N ARG A 165 10.23 -7.82 -10.27
CA ARG A 165 11.10 -6.73 -10.68
C ARG A 165 12.30 -6.59 -9.74
N GLN A 166 13.47 -6.30 -10.31
CA GLN A 166 14.69 -6.05 -9.52
C GLN A 166 14.69 -4.68 -8.81
N GLY A 167 13.93 -3.72 -9.33
CA GLY A 167 14.03 -2.33 -8.89
C GLY A 167 15.28 -1.64 -9.45
N ALA A 168 15.42 -0.34 -9.20
CA ALA A 168 16.61 0.41 -9.57
C ALA A 168 17.82 -0.12 -8.78
N ASP A 169 18.95 -0.35 -9.46
CA ASP A 169 20.17 -0.89 -8.85
C ASP A 169 19.95 -2.23 -8.08
N GLY A 170 18.95 -3.02 -8.47
CA GLY A 170 18.66 -4.32 -7.89
C GLY A 170 18.23 -4.33 -6.42
N TRP A 171 17.77 -3.22 -5.87
CA TRP A 171 17.51 -3.06 -4.43
C TRP A 171 16.52 -4.09 -3.85
N ARG A 172 15.61 -4.63 -4.67
CA ARG A 172 14.66 -5.66 -4.24
C ARG A 172 15.31 -7.04 -4.02
N TYR A 173 16.50 -7.25 -4.55
CA TYR A 173 17.29 -8.47 -4.36
C TYR A 173 18.39 -8.30 -3.31
N ASP A 174 18.42 -7.17 -2.62
CA ASP A 174 19.32 -6.88 -1.52
C ASP A 174 18.53 -6.88 -0.22
N ILE A 175 18.70 -7.91 0.61
CA ILE A 175 17.91 -8.12 1.84
C ILE A 175 18.06 -6.96 2.84
N GLU A 176 19.23 -6.33 2.91
CA GLU A 176 19.47 -5.18 3.78
C GLU A 176 18.66 -3.95 3.35
N ARG A 177 18.30 -3.87 2.08
CA ARG A 177 17.55 -2.75 1.49
C ARG A 177 16.06 -3.01 1.43
N VAL A 178 15.65 -4.22 1.08
CA VAL A 178 14.23 -4.58 0.95
C VAL A 178 13.60 -4.98 2.28
N GLY A 179 14.39 -5.44 3.23
CA GLY A 179 13.93 -6.06 4.46
C GLY A 179 13.59 -7.55 4.24
N ASN A 180 12.57 -7.85 3.48
CA ASN A 180 12.25 -9.17 2.93
C ASN A 180 11.16 -9.05 1.85
N TRP A 181 10.94 -10.10 1.07
CA TRP A 181 9.91 -10.07 0.02
C TRP A 181 8.49 -10.19 0.58
N ILE A 182 8.31 -10.73 1.80
CA ILE A 182 7.02 -10.75 2.50
C ILE A 182 6.60 -9.32 2.82
N LEU A 183 7.55 -8.46 3.16
CA LEU A 183 7.32 -7.04 3.43
C LEU A 183 7.08 -6.23 2.14
N GLU A 184 7.67 -6.61 1.02
CA GLU A 184 7.62 -5.82 -0.22
C GLU A 184 6.32 -6.00 -1.00
N GLU A 185 5.88 -7.24 -1.23
CA GLU A 185 4.74 -7.52 -2.11
C GLU A 185 3.46 -7.93 -1.35
N PRO A 186 3.45 -8.98 -0.52
CA PRO A 186 2.20 -9.44 0.09
C PRO A 186 1.72 -8.54 1.22
N ILE A 187 2.44 -7.47 1.56
CA ILE A 187 2.00 -6.49 2.56
C ILE A 187 0.63 -5.89 2.24
N HIS A 188 0.29 -5.67 0.97
CA HIS A 188 -1.05 -5.25 0.56
C HIS A 188 -2.12 -6.29 0.92
N PHE A 189 -1.79 -7.58 0.83
CA PHE A 189 -2.73 -8.67 1.10
C PHE A 189 -2.87 -8.94 2.60
N PHE A 190 -1.82 -8.71 3.39
CA PHE A 190 -1.92 -8.63 4.85
C PHE A 190 -2.83 -7.49 5.28
N ASP A 191 -2.66 -6.33 4.68
CA ASP A 191 -3.48 -5.16 4.92
C ASP A 191 -4.96 -5.43 4.60
N LEU A 192 -5.26 -5.95 3.41
CA LEU A 192 -6.62 -6.30 3.00
C LEU A 192 -7.24 -7.36 3.91
N ALA A 193 -6.50 -8.40 4.30
CA ALA A 193 -6.99 -9.44 5.19
C ALA A 193 -7.41 -8.87 6.55
N ARG A 194 -6.56 -8.01 7.16
CA ARG A 194 -6.89 -7.32 8.41
C ARG A 194 -8.10 -6.39 8.22
N TRP A 195 -8.16 -5.67 7.14
CA TRP A 195 -9.23 -4.73 6.85
C TRP A 195 -10.59 -5.42 6.66
N TYR A 196 -10.62 -6.55 5.94
CA TYR A 196 -11.86 -7.33 5.75
C TYR A 196 -12.36 -7.97 7.03
N LEU A 197 -11.46 -8.41 7.90
CA LEU A 197 -11.80 -9.09 9.15
C LEU A 197 -11.82 -8.15 10.37
N ALA A 198 -11.80 -6.84 10.18
CA ALA A 198 -11.74 -5.84 11.26
C ALA A 198 -12.84 -6.00 12.32
N ALA A 199 -14.03 -6.46 11.94
CA ALA A 199 -15.12 -6.78 12.88
C ALA A 199 -14.80 -7.93 13.86
N SER A 200 -13.74 -8.70 13.59
CA SER A 200 -13.24 -9.78 14.47
C SER A 200 -12.07 -9.35 15.34
N GLY A 201 -11.83 -8.04 15.46
CA GLY A 201 -10.74 -7.46 16.25
C GLY A 201 -9.40 -7.52 15.51
N ASP A 202 -8.32 -7.28 16.26
CA ASP A 202 -6.97 -7.28 15.68
C ASP A 202 -6.38 -8.70 15.57
N PRO A 203 -5.44 -8.92 14.64
CA PRO A 203 -4.73 -10.18 14.53
C PRO A 203 -3.86 -10.43 15.77
N VAL A 204 -3.88 -11.66 16.30
CA VAL A 204 -3.18 -12.05 17.53
C VAL A 204 -2.01 -12.99 17.30
N SER A 205 -1.99 -13.71 16.18
CA SER A 205 -0.85 -14.57 15.84
C SER A 205 -0.75 -14.86 14.34
N VAL A 206 0.47 -15.14 13.91
CA VAL A 206 0.80 -15.54 12.54
C VAL A 206 1.57 -16.86 12.56
N PHE A 207 1.21 -17.79 11.69
CA PHE A 207 2.02 -18.96 11.35
C PHE A 207 2.25 -18.96 9.85
N ALA A 208 3.52 -19.10 9.42
CA ALA A 208 3.87 -19.02 8.02
C ALA A 208 4.85 -20.12 7.59
N SER A 209 4.80 -20.45 6.30
CA SER A 209 5.74 -21.32 5.63
C SER A 209 6.12 -20.73 4.27
N ALA A 210 7.38 -20.88 3.90
CA ALA A 210 7.92 -20.32 2.67
C ALA A 210 9.05 -21.20 2.09
N ASN A 211 9.33 -21.00 0.81
CA ASN A 211 10.53 -21.48 0.15
C ASN A 211 10.94 -20.52 -0.97
N SER A 212 12.13 -20.78 -1.56
CA SER A 212 12.64 -19.98 -2.66
C SER A 212 12.98 -20.84 -3.85
N SER A 213 12.60 -20.41 -5.05
CA SER A 213 13.10 -20.92 -6.32
C SER A 213 14.42 -20.26 -6.72
N GLN A 214 14.85 -19.20 -6.02
CA GLN A 214 16.02 -18.39 -6.32
C GLN A 214 17.27 -19.01 -5.67
N ALA A 215 18.01 -19.83 -6.41
CA ALA A 215 19.21 -20.50 -5.88
C ALA A 215 20.29 -19.54 -5.35
N GLY A 216 20.38 -18.32 -5.91
CA GLY A 216 21.31 -17.27 -5.46
C GLY A 216 20.82 -16.42 -4.30
N HIS A 217 19.54 -16.52 -3.96
CA HIS A 217 18.87 -15.69 -2.94
C HIS A 217 17.83 -16.51 -2.16
N PRO A 218 18.26 -17.55 -1.43
CA PRO A 218 17.32 -18.41 -0.68
C PRO A 218 16.59 -17.67 0.44
N GLU A 219 17.14 -16.56 0.91
CA GLU A 219 16.54 -15.66 1.91
C GLU A 219 15.34 -14.88 1.36
N LEU A 220 15.26 -14.69 0.05
CA LEU A 220 14.16 -14.02 -0.63
C LEU A 220 13.10 -15.06 -1.04
N GLN A 221 12.18 -15.32 -0.15
CA GLN A 221 11.17 -16.37 -0.32
C GLN A 221 10.11 -15.95 -1.31
N ASP A 222 10.14 -16.52 -2.51
CA ASP A 222 9.21 -16.21 -3.60
C ASP A 222 7.90 -17.03 -3.56
N ASN A 223 7.85 -18.09 -2.77
CA ASN A 223 6.63 -18.82 -2.44
C ASN A 223 6.39 -18.75 -0.93
N PHE A 224 5.21 -18.32 -0.54
CA PHE A 224 4.90 -18.00 0.84
C PHE A 224 3.42 -18.20 1.14
N SER A 225 3.10 -18.70 2.33
CA SER A 225 1.74 -18.72 2.87
C SER A 225 1.74 -18.49 4.37
N ALA A 226 0.82 -17.65 4.84
CA ALA A 226 0.61 -17.37 6.26
C ALA A 226 -0.85 -17.58 6.66
N ILE A 227 -1.05 -18.06 7.90
CA ILE A 227 -2.32 -18.09 8.60
C ILE A 227 -2.28 -17.04 9.70
N LEU A 228 -3.18 -16.05 9.62
CA LEU A 228 -3.39 -15.04 10.65
C LEU A 228 -4.61 -15.42 11.48
N LYS A 229 -4.50 -15.40 12.80
CA LYS A 229 -5.63 -15.55 13.71
C LYS A 229 -6.02 -14.22 14.33
N PHE A 230 -7.31 -13.96 14.45
CA PHE A 230 -7.87 -12.74 15.01
C PHE A 230 -8.47 -13.00 16.40
N SER A 231 -8.49 -11.97 17.24
CA SER A 231 -8.96 -12.08 18.63
C SER A 231 -10.42 -12.55 18.76
N GLY A 232 -11.26 -12.20 17.80
CA GLY A 232 -12.68 -12.64 17.72
C GLY A 232 -12.90 -14.00 17.08
N GLY A 233 -11.84 -14.77 16.79
CA GLY A 233 -11.93 -16.16 16.30
C GLY A 233 -11.94 -16.30 14.78
N ALA A 234 -12.03 -15.22 14.00
CA ALA A 234 -11.81 -15.28 12.56
C ALA A 234 -10.34 -15.56 12.23
N TYR A 235 -10.09 -16.03 11.00
CA TYR A 235 -8.71 -16.20 10.52
C TYR A 235 -8.60 -15.89 9.03
N ALA A 236 -7.39 -15.54 8.61
CA ALA A 236 -7.09 -15.32 7.20
C ALA A 236 -5.93 -16.21 6.73
N VAL A 237 -5.92 -16.52 5.44
CA VAL A 237 -4.78 -17.08 4.72
C VAL A 237 -4.31 -16.02 3.73
N VAL A 238 -3.05 -15.62 3.85
CA VAL A 238 -2.36 -14.75 2.88
C VAL A 238 -1.33 -15.60 2.19
N THR A 239 -1.37 -15.67 0.86
CA THR A 239 -0.44 -16.49 0.07
C THR A 239 0.08 -15.74 -1.13
N GLN A 240 1.32 -16.04 -1.51
CA GLN A 240 1.95 -15.48 -2.69
C GLN A 240 2.84 -16.49 -3.38
N THR A 241 2.93 -16.37 -4.72
CA THR A 241 4.01 -16.93 -5.52
C THR A 241 4.50 -15.88 -6.51
N LEU A 242 5.82 -15.63 -6.52
CA LEU A 242 6.48 -14.71 -7.47
C LEU A 242 7.17 -15.46 -8.62
N CYS A 243 7.04 -16.78 -8.67
CA CYS A 243 7.59 -17.66 -9.71
C CYS A 243 6.52 -18.34 -10.58
N ALA A 244 5.29 -17.81 -10.58
CA ALA A 244 4.19 -18.32 -11.41
C ALA A 244 4.23 -17.74 -12.85
N PHE A 245 3.17 -17.13 -13.33
CA PHE A 245 3.08 -16.48 -14.64
C PHE A 245 2.10 -15.31 -14.57
N GLU A 246 2.28 -14.30 -15.42
CA GLU A 246 1.42 -13.12 -15.48
C GLU A 246 1.26 -12.41 -14.10
N HIS A 247 0.15 -11.73 -13.88
CA HIS A 247 -0.17 -11.12 -12.61
C HIS A 247 -1.63 -11.41 -12.25
N HIS A 248 -1.85 -12.19 -11.19
CA HIS A 248 -3.17 -12.60 -10.71
C HIS A 248 -3.32 -12.30 -9.23
N GLN A 249 -4.49 -11.82 -8.86
CA GLN A 249 -4.87 -11.57 -7.48
C GLN A 249 -6.25 -12.18 -7.24
N THR A 250 -6.44 -12.87 -6.12
CA THR A 250 -7.74 -13.39 -5.73
C THR A 250 -8.05 -13.09 -4.28
N MET A 251 -9.34 -12.96 -3.98
CA MET A 251 -9.85 -12.84 -2.63
C MET A 251 -11.12 -13.64 -2.47
N LYS A 252 -11.24 -14.35 -1.35
CA LYS A 252 -12.46 -15.03 -0.90
C LYS A 252 -12.69 -14.66 0.55
N VAL A 253 -13.84 -14.05 0.84
CA VAL A 253 -14.25 -13.77 2.23
C VAL A 253 -15.56 -14.48 2.48
N THR A 254 -15.63 -15.23 3.57
CA THR A 254 -16.83 -15.93 4.02
C THR A 254 -17.27 -15.40 5.37
N GLY A 255 -18.53 -15.14 5.52
CA GLY A 255 -19.17 -14.73 6.76
C GLY A 255 -20.32 -15.62 7.15
N THR A 256 -21.03 -15.23 8.20
CA THR A 256 -22.15 -16.04 8.76
C THR A 256 -23.39 -16.10 7.88
N LYS A 257 -23.52 -15.21 6.88
CA LYS A 257 -24.70 -15.12 6.01
C LYS A 257 -24.39 -15.32 4.53
N GLY A 258 -23.13 -15.15 4.12
CA GLY A 258 -22.77 -15.19 2.73
C GLY A 258 -21.27 -15.19 2.47
N ALA A 259 -20.89 -14.96 1.22
CA ALA A 259 -19.48 -14.93 0.80
C ALA A 259 -19.27 -13.98 -0.38
N LEU A 260 -18.04 -13.46 -0.49
CA LEU A 260 -17.56 -12.66 -1.61
C LEU A 260 -16.32 -13.31 -2.22
N TRP A 261 -16.31 -13.44 -3.55
CA TRP A 261 -15.17 -13.93 -4.31
C TRP A 261 -14.79 -12.89 -5.36
N ALA A 262 -13.60 -12.36 -5.25
CA ALA A 262 -13.03 -11.41 -6.21
C ALA A 262 -11.81 -12.00 -6.91
N SER A 263 -11.62 -11.61 -8.15
CA SER A 263 -10.43 -11.92 -8.94
C SER A 263 -10.03 -10.73 -9.79
N TRP A 264 -8.74 -10.56 -9.95
CA TRP A 264 -8.12 -9.60 -10.86
C TRP A 264 -6.98 -10.28 -11.59
N SER A 265 -6.84 -10.03 -12.90
CA SER A 265 -5.80 -10.63 -13.71
C SER A 265 -5.31 -9.66 -14.78
N GLY A 266 -4.01 -9.66 -15.01
CA GLY A 266 -3.35 -8.93 -16.07
C GLY A 266 -2.22 -9.74 -16.72
N ALA A 267 -2.12 -9.72 -18.06
CA ALA A 267 -1.03 -10.41 -18.78
C ALA A 267 0.35 -9.78 -18.47
N GLN A 268 0.36 -8.55 -18.02
CA GLN A 268 1.55 -7.83 -17.61
C GLN A 268 1.26 -7.08 -16.32
N ASP A 269 2.30 -6.89 -15.54
CA ASP A 269 2.26 -5.99 -14.41
C ASP A 269 1.91 -4.56 -14.85
N ARG A 270 1.07 -3.87 -14.06
CA ARG A 270 0.56 -2.51 -14.37
C ARG A 270 -0.13 -2.41 -15.73
N THR A 271 -0.88 -3.44 -16.10
CA THR A 271 -1.69 -3.42 -17.31
C THR A 271 -2.80 -2.37 -17.23
N ARG A 272 -3.10 -1.72 -18.36
CA ARG A 272 -4.28 -0.85 -18.49
C ARG A 272 -5.54 -1.59 -18.94
N HIS A 273 -5.44 -2.89 -19.17
CA HIS A 273 -6.52 -3.75 -19.68
C HIS A 273 -6.65 -5.02 -18.83
N PRO A 274 -6.86 -4.91 -17.51
CA PRO A 274 -7.08 -6.07 -16.66
C PRO A 274 -8.44 -6.70 -16.91
N THR A 275 -8.56 -7.96 -16.52
CA THR A 275 -9.84 -8.61 -16.30
C THR A 275 -10.09 -8.74 -14.81
N PHE A 276 -11.32 -8.49 -14.38
CA PHE A 276 -11.67 -8.58 -12.97
C PHE A 276 -13.14 -8.93 -12.78
N SER A 277 -13.45 -9.53 -11.66
CA SER A 277 -14.82 -9.88 -11.29
C SER A 277 -15.01 -9.91 -9.79
N LEU A 278 -16.24 -9.59 -9.35
CA LEU A 278 -16.70 -9.78 -7.98
C LEU A 278 -17.99 -10.62 -8.03
N ARG A 279 -17.98 -11.76 -7.35
CA ARG A 279 -19.15 -12.62 -7.16
C ARG A 279 -19.57 -12.58 -5.70
N ALA A 280 -20.87 -12.41 -5.48
CA ALA A 280 -21.45 -12.31 -4.16
C ALA A 280 -22.51 -13.40 -3.96
N PHE A 281 -22.43 -14.09 -2.82
CA PHE A 281 -23.41 -15.10 -2.37
C PHE A 281 -24.11 -14.58 -1.12
N ASP A 282 -25.44 -14.47 -1.15
CA ASP A 282 -26.27 -13.95 -0.06
C ASP A 282 -26.84 -15.04 0.88
N GLY A 283 -26.34 -16.26 0.76
CA GLY A 283 -26.86 -17.43 1.47
C GLY A 283 -27.88 -18.26 0.66
N GLN A 284 -28.36 -17.75 -0.48
CA GLN A 284 -29.34 -18.40 -1.36
C GLN A 284 -28.87 -18.45 -2.81
N LYS A 285 -28.45 -17.32 -3.37
CA LYS A 285 -28.03 -17.19 -4.77
C LYS A 285 -26.66 -16.53 -4.91
N VAL A 286 -26.02 -16.82 -6.04
CA VAL A 286 -24.77 -16.17 -6.43
C VAL A 286 -25.07 -15.16 -7.52
N GLU A 287 -24.59 -13.94 -7.34
CA GLU A 287 -24.66 -12.87 -8.32
C GLU A 287 -23.28 -12.36 -8.70
N THR A 288 -23.11 -11.89 -9.94
CA THR A 288 -21.93 -11.13 -10.33
C THR A 288 -22.21 -9.66 -10.09
N VAL A 289 -21.40 -9.03 -9.24
CA VAL A 289 -21.53 -7.60 -8.91
C VAL A 289 -20.95 -6.79 -10.05
N ARG A 290 -21.72 -5.81 -10.51
CA ARG A 290 -21.27 -4.89 -11.56
C ARG A 290 -20.25 -3.91 -10.99
N ILE A 291 -19.13 -3.75 -11.70
CA ILE A 291 -18.07 -2.80 -11.39
C ILE A 291 -17.88 -1.91 -12.61
N ASP A 292 -18.16 -0.63 -12.47
CA ASP A 292 -18.17 0.32 -13.59
C ASP A 292 -16.82 1.05 -13.77
N LYS A 293 -15.96 1.06 -12.73
CA LYS A 293 -14.65 1.71 -12.76
C LYS A 293 -13.55 0.67 -12.92
N MET A 294 -12.58 0.96 -13.78
CA MET A 294 -11.37 0.15 -13.91
C MET A 294 -10.62 0.08 -12.58
N THR A 295 -9.95 -1.02 -12.34
CA THR A 295 -9.21 -1.30 -11.11
C THR A 295 -7.87 -1.97 -11.40
N GLY A 296 -6.89 -1.75 -10.55
CA GLY A 296 -5.54 -2.33 -10.60
C GLY A 296 -4.46 -1.27 -10.45
N GLU A 297 -3.79 -1.26 -9.33
CA GLU A 297 -2.70 -0.38 -8.87
C GLU A 297 -2.66 1.06 -9.46
N LEU A 298 -2.60 1.19 -10.79
CA LEU A 298 -2.50 2.49 -11.48
C LEU A 298 -3.76 3.36 -11.37
N PHE A 299 -4.92 2.74 -11.29
CA PHE A 299 -6.20 3.47 -11.30
C PHE A 299 -6.54 4.00 -9.90
N GLU A 300 -6.06 3.34 -8.87
CA GLU A 300 -6.28 3.71 -7.47
C GLU A 300 -5.40 4.88 -7.00
N LEU A 301 -4.29 5.18 -7.71
CA LEU A 301 -3.42 6.30 -7.36
C LEU A 301 -4.13 7.66 -7.44
N GLU A 302 -4.98 7.87 -8.44
CA GLU A 302 -5.76 9.11 -8.55
C GLU A 302 -6.73 9.25 -7.35
N ASP A 303 -7.37 8.14 -6.95
CA ASP A 303 -8.24 8.12 -5.76
C ASP A 303 -7.45 8.34 -4.46
N GLN A 304 -6.21 7.83 -4.39
CA GLN A 304 -5.33 8.03 -3.24
C GLN A 304 -4.95 9.50 -3.07
N ILE A 305 -4.58 10.19 -4.14
CA ILE A 305 -4.31 11.63 -4.13
C ILE A 305 -5.58 12.40 -3.77
N GLN A 306 -6.72 12.08 -4.39
CA GLN A 306 -8.00 12.70 -4.10
C GLN A 306 -8.39 12.53 -2.62
N ARG A 307 -8.23 11.32 -2.06
CA ARG A 307 -8.52 11.05 -0.64
C ARG A 307 -7.59 11.84 0.29
N MET A 308 -6.32 11.98 -0.06
CA MET A 308 -5.40 12.81 0.72
C MET A 308 -5.82 14.28 0.71
N CYS A 309 -6.23 14.82 -0.45
CA CYS A 309 -6.76 16.18 -0.54
C CYS A 309 -7.99 16.38 0.34
N GLN A 310 -8.95 15.47 0.28
CA GLN A 310 -10.16 15.50 1.11
C GLN A 310 -9.83 15.40 2.61
N ALA A 311 -8.88 14.55 2.99
CA ALA A 311 -8.46 14.43 4.39
C ALA A 311 -7.85 15.73 4.91
N LEU A 312 -7.07 16.43 4.09
CA LEU A 312 -6.44 17.69 4.46
C LEU A 312 -7.43 18.87 4.52
N ARG A 313 -8.39 18.94 3.59
CA ARG A 313 -9.35 20.05 3.49
C ARG A 313 -10.57 19.85 4.39
N ASP A 314 -11.16 18.65 4.31
CA ASP A 314 -12.50 18.39 4.84
C ASP A 314 -12.44 17.55 6.11
N GLY A 315 -11.24 17.06 6.50
CA GLY A 315 -11.05 16.22 7.68
C GLY A 315 -11.64 14.82 7.54
N VAL A 316 -11.90 14.34 6.30
CA VAL A 316 -12.35 12.96 6.11
C VAL A 316 -11.25 11.98 6.53
N PRO A 317 -11.59 10.77 6.97
CA PRO A 317 -10.58 9.78 7.33
C PRO A 317 -9.64 9.44 6.17
N LEU A 318 -8.36 9.27 6.48
CA LEU A 318 -7.37 8.73 5.55
C LEU A 318 -7.81 7.32 5.08
N HIS A 319 -7.43 6.94 3.86
CA HIS A 319 -7.70 5.59 3.33
C HIS A 319 -6.93 4.52 4.09
N CYS A 320 -5.71 4.83 4.51
CA CYS A 320 -4.85 4.01 5.34
C CYS A 320 -4.07 4.91 6.29
N THR A 321 -4.27 4.73 7.60
CA THR A 321 -3.58 5.49 8.63
C THR A 321 -2.16 4.95 8.85
N ALA A 322 -1.35 5.70 9.57
CA ALA A 322 -0.01 5.25 9.97
C ALA A 322 -0.10 4.00 10.89
N GLU A 323 -1.11 3.92 11.76
CA GLU A 323 -1.39 2.76 12.60
C GLU A 323 -1.75 1.52 11.76
N ASP A 324 -2.53 1.68 10.68
CA ASP A 324 -2.80 0.59 9.73
C ASP A 324 -1.53 0.12 9.03
N GLY A 325 -0.70 1.07 8.55
CA GLY A 325 0.60 0.76 7.95
C GLY A 325 1.55 0.03 8.90
N ARG A 326 1.56 0.42 10.18
CA ARG A 326 2.31 -0.29 11.23
C ARG A 326 1.83 -1.74 11.40
N TRP A 327 0.50 -1.95 11.41
CA TRP A 327 -0.06 -3.30 11.50
C TRP A 327 0.34 -4.18 10.32
N SER A 328 0.35 -3.62 9.10
CA SER A 328 0.76 -4.35 7.92
C SER A 328 2.23 -4.78 8.01
N VAL A 329 3.12 -3.90 8.49
CA VAL A 329 4.52 -4.22 8.77
C VAL A 329 4.64 -5.28 9.88
N ALA A 330 3.88 -5.16 10.99
CA ALA A 330 3.92 -6.10 12.09
C ALA A 330 3.55 -7.53 11.65
N MET A 331 2.49 -7.66 10.87
CA MET A 331 2.06 -8.97 10.33
C MET A 331 3.11 -9.60 9.41
N CYS A 332 3.74 -8.79 8.53
CA CYS A 332 4.80 -9.27 7.64
C CYS A 332 6.05 -9.72 8.40
N LEU A 333 6.51 -8.94 9.38
CA LEU A 333 7.67 -9.29 10.19
C LEU A 333 7.42 -10.54 11.06
N ALA A 334 6.21 -10.67 11.63
CA ALA A 334 5.81 -11.87 12.35
C ALA A 334 5.74 -13.09 11.43
N ALA A 335 5.28 -12.92 10.20
CA ALA A 335 5.28 -13.99 9.20
C ALA A 335 6.70 -14.42 8.84
N GLN A 336 7.64 -13.48 8.64
CA GLN A 336 9.06 -13.81 8.41
C GLN A 336 9.64 -14.56 9.61
N ALA A 337 9.44 -14.07 10.84
CA ALA A 337 9.92 -14.74 12.05
C ALA A 337 9.32 -16.15 12.21
N SER A 338 8.08 -16.36 11.77
CA SER A 338 7.45 -17.69 11.78
C SER A 338 8.10 -18.62 10.76
N VAL A 339 8.43 -18.13 9.57
CA VAL A 339 9.19 -18.92 8.57
C VAL A 339 10.54 -19.32 9.12
N ASP A 340 11.28 -18.40 9.73
CA ASP A 340 12.64 -18.63 10.24
C ASP A 340 12.66 -19.61 11.41
N THR A 341 11.65 -19.60 12.25
CA THR A 341 11.57 -20.44 13.46
C THR A 341 10.76 -21.73 13.30
N GLY A 342 9.90 -21.81 12.28
CA GLY A 342 8.92 -22.88 12.11
C GLY A 342 7.81 -22.88 13.18
N GLN A 343 7.64 -21.77 13.92
CA GLN A 343 6.69 -21.66 15.02
C GLN A 343 5.70 -20.51 14.80
N PRO A 344 4.47 -20.57 15.38
CA PRO A 344 3.59 -19.42 15.42
C PRO A 344 4.22 -18.26 16.19
N VAL A 345 4.04 -17.05 15.70
CA VAL A 345 4.48 -15.80 16.32
C VAL A 345 3.27 -15.00 16.80
N ASN A 346 3.28 -14.58 18.04
CA ASN A 346 2.23 -13.73 18.60
C ASN A 346 2.45 -12.28 18.19
N LEU A 347 1.36 -11.60 17.85
CA LEU A 347 1.29 -10.17 17.62
C LEU A 347 0.85 -9.47 18.91
N THR A 348 1.62 -8.50 19.35
CA THR A 348 1.36 -7.71 20.58
C THR A 348 1.15 -6.24 20.22
#